data_9f056ef5dcfdbf1720e317e0a971d4a1
#
_entry.id   9f056ef5dcfdbf1720e317e0a971d4a1
#
_cell.length_a   1.000
_cell.length_b   1.000
_cell.length_c   1.000
_cell.angle_alpha   90.00
_cell.angle_beta   90.00
_cell.angle_gamma   90.00
#
_symmetry.space_group_name_H-M   'P 1'
#
loop_
_entity.id
_entity.type
_entity.pdbx_description
1 polymer ?
#
loop_
_entity_poly.entity_id
_entity_poly.type
_entity_poly.pdbx_seq_one_letter_code
_entity_poly.pdbx_strand_id
1 'polypeptide(L)'
;MVKKNEKDRNKEEWNVALDKSAKDRSYLYGRLLAVADRIEYMTYDAKDNGRITNAKRYMSTFSQRPYETWKVIEENIQPYLAKLDVVKRKYYENLLSEICNLFDIDKFKENKKLDGLYLLGFHSQEYDLRFKKENSEEKKEEE
;
A
#
# COMPACT_ATOMS: atom_id res chain seq x y z
N MET A 1 -35.37 -13.70 -1.57
CA MET A 1 -34.12 -13.18 -0.99
C MET A 1 -32.95 -13.55 -1.87
N VAL A 2 -32.43 -12.59 -2.55
CA VAL A 2 -31.24 -12.85 -3.36
C VAL A 2 -30.10 -13.08 -2.39
N LYS A 3 -29.71 -14.31 -2.23
CA LYS A 3 -28.46 -14.59 -1.54
C LYS A 3 -27.37 -13.90 -2.33
N LYS A 4 -26.77 -12.88 -1.77
CA LYS A 4 -25.50 -12.43 -2.27
C LYS A 4 -24.65 -13.68 -2.46
N ASN A 5 -24.24 -13.89 -3.67
CA ASN A 5 -23.39 -14.98 -4.04
C ASN A 5 -22.23 -15.03 -3.03
N GLU A 6 -21.89 -16.19 -2.53
CA GLU A 6 -20.74 -16.34 -1.62
C GLU A 6 -19.47 -15.70 -2.18
N LYS A 7 -19.33 -15.70 -3.51
CA LYS A 7 -18.21 -15.02 -4.19
C LYS A 7 -18.25 -13.50 -4.02
N ASP A 8 -19.42 -12.89 -4.00
CA ASP A 8 -19.55 -11.46 -3.78
C ASP A 8 -19.34 -11.10 -2.32
N ARG A 9 -19.77 -11.95 -1.39
CA ARG A 9 -19.46 -11.83 0.03
C ARG A 9 -17.97 -11.94 0.29
N ASN A 10 -17.31 -12.94 -0.32
CA ASN A 10 -15.89 -13.14 -0.15
C ASN A 10 -15.09 -11.98 -0.73
N LYS A 11 -15.54 -11.42 -1.86
CA LYS A 11 -14.91 -10.22 -2.41
C LYS A 11 -15.06 -9.00 -1.51
N GLU A 12 -16.23 -8.83 -0.90
CA GLU A 12 -16.47 -7.74 0.05
C GLU A 12 -15.68 -7.92 1.33
N GLU A 13 -15.54 -9.16 1.81
CA GLU A 13 -14.74 -9.49 3.00
C GLU A 13 -13.24 -9.34 2.75
N TRP A 14 -12.78 -9.73 1.56
CA TRP A 14 -11.37 -9.59 1.18
C TRP A 14 -11.00 -8.14 0.88
N ASN A 15 -11.97 -7.33 0.48
CA ASN A 15 -11.79 -5.91 0.21
C ASN A 15 -12.25 -5.09 1.40
N VAL A 16 -11.79 -5.45 2.58
CA VAL A 16 -12.10 -4.74 3.81
C VAL A 16 -11.63 -3.30 3.70
N ALA A 17 -12.51 -2.38 4.08
CA ALA A 17 -12.19 -0.97 4.10
C ALA A 17 -10.94 -0.71 4.95
N LEU A 18 -10.09 0.18 4.46
CA LEU A 18 -8.88 0.55 5.15
C LEU A 18 -9.21 1.17 6.51
N ASP A 19 -8.61 0.64 7.56
CA ASP A 19 -8.69 1.22 8.89
C ASP A 19 -7.53 2.21 9.06
N LYS A 20 -7.84 3.48 8.89
CA LYS A 20 -6.84 4.56 8.97
C LYS A 20 -6.37 4.83 10.40
N SER A 21 -7.09 4.34 11.38
CA SER A 21 -6.75 4.55 12.79
C SER A 21 -6.00 3.37 13.40
N ALA A 22 -5.89 2.26 12.70
CA ALA A 22 -5.20 1.08 13.19
C ALA A 22 -3.71 1.38 13.42
N LYS A 23 -3.23 1.01 14.59
CA LYS A 23 -1.84 1.25 15.02
C LYS A 23 -1.04 -0.03 15.15
N ASP A 24 -1.59 -1.17 14.78
CA ASP A 24 -0.88 -2.44 14.81
C ASP A 24 0.31 -2.39 13.86
N ARG A 25 1.47 -2.77 14.37
CA ARG A 25 2.74 -2.71 13.65
C ARG A 25 2.70 -3.47 12.33
N SER A 26 2.18 -4.68 12.35
CA SER A 26 2.11 -5.51 11.13
C SER A 26 1.20 -4.88 10.08
N TYR A 27 0.04 -4.41 10.50
CA TYR A 27 -0.92 -3.73 9.64
C TYR A 27 -0.29 -2.49 8.98
N LEU A 28 0.39 -1.67 9.77
CA LEU A 28 1.03 -0.44 9.28
C LEU A 28 2.15 -0.74 8.29
N TYR A 29 2.96 -1.75 8.55
CA TYR A 29 4.00 -2.15 7.59
C TYR A 29 3.39 -2.63 6.28
N GLY A 30 2.28 -3.35 6.34
CA GLY A 30 1.54 -3.73 5.14
C GLY A 30 1.10 -2.52 4.34
N ARG A 31 0.58 -1.51 5.02
CA ARG A 31 0.18 -0.25 4.36
C ARG A 31 1.35 0.43 3.68
N LEU A 32 2.50 0.51 4.36
CA LEU A 32 3.71 1.12 3.77
C LEU A 32 4.12 0.41 2.49
N LEU A 33 4.12 -0.92 2.52
CA LEU A 33 4.52 -1.70 1.35
C LEU A 33 3.56 -1.49 0.18
N ALA A 34 2.26 -1.40 0.46
CA ALA A 34 1.25 -1.17 -0.57
C ALA A 34 1.43 0.20 -1.24
N VAL A 35 1.75 1.24 -0.45
CA VAL A 35 2.01 2.56 -0.99
C VAL A 35 3.27 2.54 -1.87
N ALA A 36 4.33 1.89 -1.41
CA ALA A 36 5.57 1.76 -2.19
C ALA A 36 5.33 1.02 -3.51
N ASP A 37 4.53 -0.05 -3.48
CA ASP A 37 4.14 -0.78 -4.68
C ASP A 37 3.40 0.13 -5.67
N ARG A 38 2.47 0.90 -5.17
CA ARG A 38 1.67 1.82 -6.01
C ARG A 38 2.53 2.92 -6.63
N ILE A 39 3.44 3.49 -5.89
CA ILE A 39 4.35 4.54 -6.38
C ILE A 39 5.14 4.03 -7.59
N GLU A 40 5.74 2.87 -7.49
CA GLU A 40 6.49 2.28 -8.60
C GLU A 40 5.57 1.95 -9.77
N TYR A 41 4.46 1.27 -9.50
CA TYR A 41 3.49 0.86 -10.52
C TYR A 41 2.95 2.04 -11.34
N MET A 42 2.71 3.17 -10.69
CA MET A 42 2.18 4.37 -11.35
C MET A 42 3.13 4.95 -12.39
N THR A 43 4.41 4.60 -12.35
CA THR A 43 5.38 5.07 -13.34
C THR A 43 5.54 4.10 -14.51
N TYR A 44 4.91 2.92 -14.45
CA TYR A 44 5.04 1.90 -15.49
C TYR A 44 4.26 2.30 -16.75
N ASP A 45 4.83 1.99 -17.90
CA ASP A 45 4.19 2.15 -19.19
C ASP A 45 4.10 0.78 -19.90
N ALA A 46 3.73 0.78 -21.18
CA ALA A 46 3.52 -0.45 -21.94
C ALA A 46 4.74 -1.38 -21.99
N LYS A 47 5.96 -0.82 -21.95
CA LYS A 47 7.19 -1.62 -21.98
C LYS A 47 7.45 -2.37 -20.68
N ASP A 48 6.83 -1.92 -19.58
CA ASP A 48 6.96 -2.54 -18.26
C ASP A 48 5.89 -3.61 -18.01
N ASN A 49 5.08 -3.91 -19.02
CA ASN A 49 4.02 -4.91 -18.88
C ASN A 49 4.58 -6.25 -18.40
N GLY A 50 4.01 -6.79 -17.34
CA GLY A 50 4.45 -8.03 -16.72
C GLY A 50 5.61 -7.88 -15.72
N ARG A 51 6.16 -6.68 -15.60
CA ARG A 51 7.22 -6.42 -14.63
C ARG A 51 6.66 -6.39 -13.21
N ILE A 52 7.38 -7.05 -12.31
CA ILE A 52 7.01 -7.08 -10.89
C ILE A 52 7.71 -5.94 -10.17
N THR A 53 6.97 -5.20 -9.34
CA THR A 53 7.54 -4.10 -8.56
C THR A 53 8.54 -4.61 -7.53
N ASN A 54 9.43 -3.74 -7.08
CA ASN A 54 10.36 -4.06 -5.99
C ASN A 54 9.63 -4.43 -4.71
N ALA A 55 8.54 -3.73 -4.39
CA ALA A 55 7.74 -4.04 -3.22
C ALA A 55 7.24 -5.48 -3.24
N LYS A 56 6.73 -5.94 -4.38
CA LYS A 56 6.26 -7.33 -4.50
C LYS A 56 7.39 -8.34 -4.43
N ARG A 57 8.56 -8.02 -4.97
CA ARG A 57 9.74 -8.89 -4.87
C ARG A 57 10.18 -9.07 -3.43
N TYR A 58 10.08 -8.02 -2.62
CA TYR A 58 10.54 -8.03 -1.24
C TYR A 58 9.47 -8.45 -0.23
N MET A 59 8.27 -8.84 -0.68
CA MET A 59 7.17 -9.17 0.26
C MET A 59 7.56 -10.19 1.32
N SER A 60 8.22 -11.26 0.93
CA SER A 60 8.64 -12.31 1.87
C SER A 60 9.72 -11.82 2.83
N THR A 61 10.75 -11.19 2.30
CA THR A 61 11.83 -10.62 3.11
C THR A 61 11.30 -9.56 4.06
N PHE A 62 10.37 -8.75 3.57
CA PHE A 62 9.73 -7.69 4.34
C PHE A 62 9.00 -8.26 5.57
N SER A 63 8.28 -9.36 5.39
CA SER A 63 7.56 -9.98 6.50
C SER A 63 8.50 -10.53 7.57
N GLN A 64 9.72 -10.92 7.21
CA GLN A 64 10.71 -11.48 8.12
C GLN A 64 11.53 -10.40 8.83
N ARG A 65 11.90 -9.34 8.12
CA ARG A 65 12.76 -8.26 8.61
C ARG A 65 12.23 -6.92 8.13
N PRO A 66 11.10 -6.46 8.67
CA PRO A 66 10.38 -5.32 8.10
C PRO A 66 11.15 -4.00 8.13
N TYR A 67 11.83 -3.70 9.21
CA TYR A 67 12.51 -2.40 9.34
C TYR A 67 13.69 -2.28 8.38
N GLU A 68 14.53 -3.29 8.33
CA GLU A 68 15.68 -3.29 7.41
C GLU A 68 15.23 -3.26 5.94
N THR A 69 14.20 -4.05 5.62
CA THR A 69 13.69 -4.14 4.26
C THR A 69 13.00 -2.83 3.87
N TRP A 70 12.28 -2.21 4.80
CA TRP A 70 11.65 -0.92 4.54
C TRP A 70 12.66 0.15 4.16
N LYS A 71 13.82 0.19 4.82
CA LYS A 71 14.87 1.14 4.46
C LYS A 71 15.34 0.97 3.02
N VAL A 72 15.48 -0.27 2.56
CA VAL A 72 15.86 -0.55 1.18
C VAL A 72 14.76 -0.09 0.23
N ILE A 73 13.51 -0.41 0.52
CA ILE A 73 12.37 -0.04 -0.31
C ILE A 73 12.20 1.49 -0.37
N GLU A 74 12.36 2.16 0.77
CA GLU A 74 12.26 3.61 0.85
C GLU A 74 13.26 4.30 -0.07
N GLU A 75 14.48 3.79 -0.15
CA GLU A 75 15.47 4.28 -1.10
C GLU A 75 15.09 3.94 -2.54
N ASN A 76 14.60 2.74 -2.77
CA ASN A 76 14.24 2.27 -4.11
C ASN A 76 13.10 3.04 -4.74
N ILE A 77 12.18 3.58 -3.95
CA ILE A 77 11.04 4.33 -4.50
C ILE A 77 11.37 5.77 -4.87
N GLN A 78 12.50 6.31 -4.42
CA GLN A 78 12.85 7.70 -4.69
C GLN A 78 12.88 8.06 -6.18
N PRO A 79 13.52 7.26 -7.06
CA PRO A 79 13.49 7.57 -8.49
C PRO A 79 12.08 7.54 -9.08
N TYR A 80 11.22 6.68 -8.57
CA TYR A 80 9.84 6.60 -9.06
C TYR A 80 9.00 7.78 -8.59
N LEU A 81 9.18 8.22 -7.34
CA LEU A 81 8.55 9.45 -6.85
C LEU A 81 8.95 10.64 -7.70
N ALA A 82 10.21 10.72 -8.08
CA ALA A 82 10.71 11.82 -8.91
C ALA A 82 10.08 11.87 -10.30
N LYS A 83 9.59 10.74 -10.80
CA LYS A 83 8.89 10.67 -12.09
C LYS A 83 7.43 11.11 -12.03
N LEU A 84 6.84 11.14 -10.85
CA LEU A 84 5.45 11.55 -10.68
C LEU A 84 5.34 13.08 -10.77
N ASP A 85 4.17 13.57 -11.21
CA ASP A 85 3.91 15.00 -11.14
C ASP A 85 3.89 15.48 -9.67
N VAL A 86 4.01 16.78 -9.46
CA VAL A 86 4.16 17.37 -8.13
C VAL A 86 2.98 17.02 -7.22
N VAL A 87 1.76 17.03 -7.76
CA VAL A 87 0.55 16.75 -6.96
C VAL A 87 0.53 15.31 -6.47
N LYS A 88 0.78 14.36 -7.37
CA LYS A 88 0.82 12.94 -7.02
C LYS A 88 1.96 12.61 -6.06
N ARG A 89 3.14 13.17 -6.33
CA ARG A 89 4.30 12.97 -5.47
C ARG A 89 4.00 13.42 -4.04
N LYS A 90 3.46 14.62 -3.89
CA LYS A 90 3.08 15.16 -2.59
C LYS A 90 2.04 14.29 -1.88
N TYR A 91 1.07 13.83 -2.63
CA TYR A 91 0.04 12.93 -2.09
C TYR A 91 0.64 11.67 -1.48
N TYR A 92 1.52 10.99 -2.22
CA TYR A 92 2.13 9.75 -1.73
C TYR A 92 3.14 10.00 -0.61
N GLU A 93 3.91 11.07 -0.69
CA GLU A 93 4.84 11.45 0.39
C GLU A 93 4.08 11.73 1.69
N ASN A 94 2.97 12.46 1.61
CA ASN A 94 2.13 12.75 2.76
C ASN A 94 1.51 11.46 3.33
N LEU A 95 1.06 10.57 2.47
CA LEU A 95 0.48 9.31 2.91
C LEU A 95 1.51 8.44 3.63
N LEU A 96 2.72 8.34 3.10
CA LEU A 96 3.80 7.62 3.78
C LEU A 96 4.10 8.22 5.16
N SER A 97 4.13 9.55 5.24
CA SER A 97 4.33 10.26 6.50
C SER A 97 3.22 9.98 7.51
N GLU A 98 1.97 10.02 7.06
CA GLU A 98 0.82 9.73 7.92
C GLU A 98 0.90 8.32 8.50
N ILE A 99 1.24 7.35 7.67
CA ILE A 99 1.38 5.96 8.11
C ILE A 99 2.52 5.83 9.12
N CYS A 100 3.67 6.42 8.81
CA CYS A 100 4.83 6.37 9.70
C CYS A 100 4.53 6.98 11.07
N ASN A 101 3.72 8.05 11.09
CA ASN A 101 3.35 8.73 12.35
C ASN A 101 2.42 7.89 13.23
N LEU A 102 1.78 6.87 12.69
CA LEU A 102 0.93 5.97 13.46
C LEU A 102 1.72 4.90 14.23
N PHE A 103 2.96 4.66 13.84
CA PHE A 103 3.80 3.69 14.53
C PHE A 103 4.22 4.18 15.90
N ASP A 104 4.29 3.26 16.85
CA ASP A 104 5.11 3.44 18.04
C ASP A 104 6.57 3.40 17.58
N ILE A 105 7.35 4.43 17.90
CA ILE A 105 8.74 4.58 17.45
C ILE A 105 9.58 3.36 17.77
N ASP A 106 9.45 2.83 18.99
CA ASP A 106 10.23 1.67 19.42
C ASP A 106 9.86 0.42 18.63
N LYS A 107 8.57 0.24 18.36
CA LYS A 107 8.08 -0.89 17.58
C LYS A 107 8.41 -0.79 16.10
N PHE A 108 8.48 0.42 15.56
CA PHE A 108 8.86 0.63 14.17
C PHE A 108 10.24 0.06 13.87
N LYS A 109 11.19 0.29 14.77
CA LYS A 109 12.59 -0.12 14.57
C LYS A 109 12.84 -1.61 14.84
N GLU A 110 11.86 -2.34 15.34
CA GLU A 110 12.03 -3.77 15.57
C GLU A 110 12.03 -4.56 14.28
N ASN A 111 12.97 -5.51 14.15
CA ASN A 111 13.04 -6.43 13.03
C ASN A 111 12.32 -7.75 13.30
N LYS A 112 11.34 -7.73 14.17
CA LYS A 112 10.54 -8.91 14.45
C LYS A 112 9.63 -9.23 13.27
N LYS A 113 9.48 -10.52 13.01
CA LYS A 113 8.58 -11.04 11.98
C LYS A 113 7.18 -10.47 12.13
N LEU A 114 6.58 -10.10 11.01
CA LEU A 114 5.20 -9.60 10.96
C LEU A 114 4.20 -10.75 11.04
N ASP A 115 3.04 -10.50 11.61
CA ASP A 115 1.95 -11.48 11.67
C ASP A 115 0.99 -11.31 10.47
N GLY A 116 -0.14 -12.05 10.50
CA GLY A 116 -1.10 -12.05 9.40
C GLY A 116 -1.74 -10.71 9.08
N LEU A 117 -1.75 -9.77 10.04
CA LEU A 117 -2.29 -8.42 9.82
C LEU A 117 -1.50 -7.63 8.78
N TYR A 118 -0.28 -8.01 8.52
CA TYR A 118 0.55 -7.45 7.47
C TYR A 118 -0.12 -7.55 6.09
N LEU A 119 -0.61 -8.74 5.74
CA LEU A 119 -1.27 -8.94 4.45
C LEU A 119 -2.61 -8.20 4.40
N LEU A 120 -3.32 -8.14 5.51
CA LEU A 120 -4.56 -7.38 5.59
C LEU A 120 -4.30 -5.89 5.36
N GLY A 121 -3.28 -5.34 6.02
CA GLY A 121 -2.89 -3.94 5.82
C GLY A 121 -2.49 -3.64 4.39
N PHE A 122 -1.73 -4.55 3.78
CA PHE A 122 -1.31 -4.42 2.38
C PHE A 122 -2.52 -4.37 1.44
N HIS A 123 -3.41 -5.34 1.53
CA HIS A 123 -4.55 -5.43 0.62
C HIS A 123 -5.57 -4.31 0.85
N SER A 124 -5.81 -3.93 2.10
CA SER A 124 -6.74 -2.85 2.42
C SER A 124 -6.23 -1.50 1.87
N GLN A 125 -4.93 -1.25 2.02
CA GLN A 125 -4.33 -0.02 1.51
C GLN A 125 -4.32 0.00 -0.03
N GLU A 126 -3.97 -1.11 -0.65
CA GLU A 126 -3.98 -1.23 -2.12
C GLU A 126 -5.37 -0.99 -2.68
N TYR A 127 -6.38 -1.58 -2.05
CA TYR A 127 -7.78 -1.39 -2.42
C TYR A 127 -8.19 0.07 -2.31
N ASP A 128 -7.87 0.71 -1.19
CA ASP A 128 -8.20 2.12 -0.96
C ASP A 128 -7.59 3.05 -2.01
N LEU A 129 -6.33 2.83 -2.35
CA LEU A 129 -5.63 3.62 -3.38
C LEU A 129 -6.27 3.46 -4.75
N ARG A 130 -6.63 2.24 -5.10
CA ARG A 130 -7.24 1.94 -6.39
C ARG A 130 -8.63 2.55 -6.51
N PHE A 131 -9.47 2.37 -5.51
CA PHE A 131 -10.88 2.79 -5.57
C PHE A 131 -11.07 4.28 -5.43
N LYS A 132 -10.36 4.94 -4.56
CA LYS A 132 -10.46 6.40 -4.40
C LYS A 132 -10.08 7.13 -5.68
N LYS A 133 -9.07 6.61 -6.39
CA LYS A 133 -8.63 7.21 -7.65
C LYS A 133 -9.69 7.06 -8.73
N GLU A 134 -10.32 5.90 -8.84
CA GLU A 134 -11.40 5.65 -9.81
C GLU A 134 -12.60 6.54 -9.52
N ASN A 135 -12.99 6.66 -8.26
CA ASN A 135 -14.10 7.52 -7.85
C ASN A 135 -13.80 9.01 -8.10
N SER A 136 -12.57 9.44 -7.91
CA SER A 136 -12.14 10.81 -8.19
C SER A 136 -12.21 11.13 -9.69
N GLU A 137 -11.79 10.20 -10.53
CA GLU A 137 -11.83 10.35 -11.98
C GLU A 137 -13.27 10.37 -12.48
N GLU A 138 -14.15 9.52 -11.96
CA GLU A 138 -15.57 9.53 -12.27
C GLU A 138 -16.24 10.86 -11.89
N LYS A 139 -15.92 11.40 -10.73
CA LYS A 139 -16.43 12.69 -10.28
C LYS A 139 -15.97 13.85 -11.17
N LYS A 140 -14.76 13.78 -11.68
CA LYS A 140 -14.24 14.79 -12.61
C LYS A 140 -14.91 14.73 -13.99
N GLU A 141 -15.26 13.54 -14.42
CA GLU A 141 -15.95 13.34 -15.70
C GLU A 141 -17.41 13.78 -15.64
N GLU A 142 -18.04 13.73 -14.47
CA GLU A 142 -19.42 14.18 -14.24
C GLU A 142 -19.56 15.71 -14.08
N GLU A 143 -18.47 16.41 -13.82
CA GLU A 143 -18.44 17.85 -13.77
C GLU A 143 -18.13 18.46 -15.15
#